data_140dd65669537a29e6946190aeebdca2
#
_entry.id   140dd65669537a29e6946190aeebdca2
#
_cell.length_a   1.000
_cell.length_b   1.000
_cell.length_c   1.000
_cell.angle_alpha   90.00
_cell.angle_beta   90.00
_cell.angle_gamma   90.00
#
_symmetry.space_group_name_H-M   'P 1'
#
loop_
_entity.id
_entity.type
_entity.pdbx_description
1 polymer ?
#
loop_
_entity_poly.entity_id
_entity_poly.type
_entity_poly.pdbx_seq_one_letter_code
_entity_poly.pdbx_strand_id
1 'polypeptide(L)'
;MRHAHPARSIALSKESIRRHFERTASVWDYWHEKNAFYHDRMRDLVRAMVPAGATVLELGSGTGGLLSALEPSRGVGLNLCDELTERASARFPELEFYTVDVDQVTAPEDFRPDYVILTNMLDYVYDIWDLLESLRRWVSERTLLVITTNNPLWLPVLLVASKVGQRMPDAPRNFITNKDIRSVLELQGFDVVEEGMALPVPRRVPVVGSVCNTLIPELPLLRYTSSIQYLAARPRARRPALSCSVVIPCHNEADNIVECLRRVPDIGVRTEVIVVDDGSTDATRERVQELGRSDPRVRLLGFDRNQGKANAVRAGFAASRGDVLMILDADMAVAPEELPKFLKALQQGTADFVNGTRLVYPMQARAMRMANFLGNKLFCYLVSWILRQRVSDTLCGTKVLFRRDYVRMPSGGKERWGDFDLLFGAARLKLRILEIPVHYQERSAGESKMRAMREVWRFLRACWHGWRVLRRPIERADVQPAAADWRELGNSRQQGVAREDVWVDGQR
;
A
#
# COMPACT_ATOMS: atom_id res chain seq x y z
N MET A 1 -9.74 39.00 -42.73
CA MET A 1 -11.05 38.77 -42.07
C MET A 1 -10.95 37.63 -41.11
N ARG A 2 -10.87 37.90 -39.83
CA ARG A 2 -10.82 36.89 -38.76
C ARG A 2 -12.27 36.56 -38.41
N HIS A 3 -12.71 35.35 -38.67
CA HIS A 3 -14.00 34.86 -38.20
C HIS A 3 -13.95 34.66 -36.69
N ALA A 4 -14.62 35.55 -35.96
CA ALA A 4 -14.93 35.37 -34.57
C ALA A 4 -15.98 34.25 -34.42
N HIS A 5 -15.63 33.15 -33.80
CA HIS A 5 -16.59 32.13 -33.37
C HIS A 5 -17.30 32.62 -32.10
N PRO A 6 -18.61 32.70 -32.09
CA PRO A 6 -19.36 33.01 -30.87
C PRO A 6 -19.78 31.68 -30.20
N ALA A 7 -18.88 31.03 -29.52
CA ALA A 7 -19.24 30.09 -28.47
C ALA A 7 -18.40 30.47 -27.25
N ARG A 8 -18.94 31.37 -26.43
CA ARG A 8 -18.48 31.52 -25.05
C ARG A 8 -18.87 30.24 -24.32
N SER A 9 -18.08 29.18 -24.52
CA SER A 9 -17.92 28.19 -23.46
C SER A 9 -17.48 29.01 -22.24
N ILE A 10 -18.13 28.81 -21.11
CA ILE A 10 -17.64 29.31 -19.82
C ILE A 10 -16.34 28.54 -19.58
N ALA A 11 -15.25 29.06 -20.13
CA ALA A 11 -13.97 28.46 -20.02
C ALA A 11 -13.61 28.44 -18.54
N LEU A 12 -13.20 27.29 -18.03
CA LEU A 12 -12.59 27.17 -16.72
C LEU A 12 -11.42 28.16 -16.69
N SER A 13 -11.51 29.20 -15.90
CA SER A 13 -10.40 30.14 -15.70
C SER A 13 -10.08 30.17 -14.21
N LYS A 14 -8.81 30.29 -13.86
CA LYS A 14 -8.37 30.42 -12.46
C LYS A 14 -9.17 31.48 -11.72
N GLU A 15 -9.41 32.61 -12.36
CA GLU A 15 -10.17 33.70 -11.80
C GLU A 15 -11.66 33.34 -11.57
N SER A 16 -12.28 32.56 -12.46
CA SER A 16 -13.68 32.16 -12.27
C SER A 16 -13.83 31.16 -11.11
N ILE A 17 -12.84 30.30 -10.92
CA ILE A 17 -12.78 29.34 -9.79
C ILE A 17 -12.58 30.10 -8.49
N ARG A 18 -11.60 31.01 -8.42
CA ARG A 18 -11.31 31.81 -7.23
C ARG A 18 -12.52 32.60 -6.78
N ARG A 19 -13.15 33.36 -7.69
CA ARG A 19 -14.37 34.12 -7.41
C ARG A 19 -15.55 33.26 -6.93
N HIS A 20 -15.62 32.00 -7.37
CA HIS A 20 -16.63 31.10 -6.86
C HIS A 20 -16.38 30.77 -5.39
N PHE A 21 -15.15 30.41 -5.01
CA PHE A 21 -14.81 30.10 -3.62
C PHE A 21 -14.94 31.34 -2.72
N GLU A 22 -14.52 32.49 -3.15
CA GLU A 22 -14.73 33.76 -2.43
C GLU A 22 -16.22 34.03 -2.14
N ARG A 23 -17.10 33.80 -3.13
CA ARG A 23 -18.57 33.99 -2.94
C ARG A 23 -19.22 32.92 -2.05
N THR A 24 -18.66 31.76 -1.97
CA THR A 24 -19.23 30.63 -1.21
C THR A 24 -18.58 30.41 0.15
N ALA A 25 -17.48 31.10 0.44
CA ALA A 25 -16.75 30.94 1.68
C ALA A 25 -17.61 31.18 2.93
N SER A 26 -18.44 32.23 2.92
CA SER A 26 -19.32 32.56 4.06
C SER A 26 -20.38 31.51 4.37
N VAL A 27 -20.82 30.74 3.35
CA VAL A 27 -21.86 29.72 3.47
C VAL A 27 -21.28 28.29 3.44
N TRP A 28 -19.96 28.16 3.48
CA TRP A 28 -19.25 26.88 3.36
C TRP A 28 -19.67 25.88 4.43
N ASP A 29 -19.63 26.28 5.70
CA ASP A 29 -19.96 25.40 6.83
C ASP A 29 -21.43 24.99 6.81
N TYR A 30 -22.35 25.91 6.45
CA TYR A 30 -23.76 25.56 6.27
C TYR A 30 -23.98 24.41 5.30
N TRP A 31 -23.28 24.42 4.14
CA TRP A 31 -23.41 23.35 3.17
C TRP A 31 -22.75 22.05 3.63
N HIS A 32 -21.66 22.13 4.40
CA HIS A 32 -21.01 20.97 5.00
C HIS A 32 -21.93 20.31 6.03
N GLU A 33 -22.54 21.06 6.91
CA GLU A 33 -23.50 20.56 7.89
C GLU A 33 -24.74 19.96 7.22
N LYS A 34 -25.30 20.63 6.21
CA LYS A 34 -26.45 20.14 5.45
C LYS A 34 -26.17 18.79 4.75
N ASN A 35 -24.94 18.57 4.33
CA ASN A 35 -24.49 17.34 3.67
C ASN A 35 -23.54 16.52 4.56
N ALA A 36 -23.66 16.62 5.89
CA ALA A 36 -22.77 16.01 6.86
C ALA A 36 -22.54 14.51 6.61
N PHE A 37 -23.59 13.76 6.27
CA PHE A 37 -23.45 12.34 5.96
C PHE A 37 -22.46 12.05 4.82
N TYR A 38 -22.47 12.84 3.75
CA TYR A 38 -21.53 12.70 2.64
C TYR A 38 -20.11 13.01 3.10
N HIS A 39 -19.91 14.11 3.83
CA HIS A 39 -18.61 14.54 4.31
C HIS A 39 -18.04 13.56 5.37
N ASP A 40 -18.89 13.01 6.23
CA ASP A 40 -18.49 11.99 7.20
C ASP A 40 -18.00 10.73 6.50
N ARG A 41 -18.71 10.24 5.47
CA ARG A 41 -18.28 9.08 4.70
C ARG A 41 -16.98 9.32 3.91
N MET A 42 -16.81 10.54 3.38
CA MET A 42 -15.57 10.96 2.74
C MET A 42 -14.40 10.96 3.75
N ARG A 43 -14.62 11.51 4.93
CA ARG A 43 -13.65 11.49 6.02
C ARG A 43 -13.27 10.08 6.43
N ASP A 44 -14.26 9.19 6.59
CA ASP A 44 -14.00 7.78 6.92
C ASP A 44 -13.17 7.10 5.84
N LEU A 45 -13.45 7.37 4.56
CA LEU A 45 -12.67 6.85 3.43
C LEU A 45 -11.20 7.30 3.50
N VAL A 46 -10.96 8.58 3.77
CA VAL A 46 -9.60 9.13 3.87
C VAL A 46 -8.89 8.59 5.13
N ARG A 47 -9.56 8.55 6.29
CA ARG A 47 -9.01 7.97 7.54
C ARG A 47 -8.64 6.48 7.41
N ALA A 48 -9.32 5.75 6.54
CA ALA A 48 -8.92 4.37 6.25
C ALA A 48 -7.57 4.25 5.53
N MET A 49 -7.07 5.33 4.94
CA MET A 49 -5.80 5.38 4.20
C MET A 49 -4.72 6.20 4.91
N VAL A 50 -5.11 7.16 5.76
CA VAL A 50 -4.21 8.10 6.44
C VAL A 50 -4.22 7.82 7.93
N PRO A 51 -3.10 7.40 8.52
CA PRO A 51 -3.01 7.14 9.95
C PRO A 51 -2.95 8.44 10.76
N ALA A 52 -3.48 8.43 11.97
CA ALA A 52 -3.29 9.51 12.92
C ALA A 52 -1.78 9.70 13.25
N GLY A 53 -1.37 10.95 13.46
CA GLY A 53 0.02 11.30 13.74
C GLY A 53 0.94 11.36 12.51
N ALA A 54 0.41 11.18 11.30
CA ALA A 54 1.16 11.41 10.06
C ALA A 54 1.38 12.90 9.79
N THR A 55 2.37 13.22 8.95
CA THR A 55 2.54 14.56 8.39
C THR A 55 1.67 14.69 7.13
N VAL A 56 0.72 15.63 7.13
CA VAL A 56 -0.33 15.71 6.11
C VAL A 56 -0.35 17.07 5.41
N LEU A 57 -0.38 17.05 4.07
CA LEU A 57 -0.69 18.20 3.23
C LEU A 57 -2.09 18.01 2.63
N GLU A 58 -2.99 18.94 2.87
CA GLU A 58 -4.32 18.95 2.24
C GLU A 58 -4.43 20.11 1.25
N LEU A 59 -4.68 19.80 -0.02
CA LEU A 59 -4.96 20.80 -1.05
C LEU A 59 -6.47 21.01 -1.17
N GLY A 60 -6.90 22.27 -1.04
CA GLY A 60 -8.32 22.60 -0.97
C GLY A 60 -8.92 22.26 0.40
N SER A 61 -8.23 22.61 1.48
CA SER A 61 -8.62 22.25 2.86
C SER A 61 -9.92 22.91 3.36
N GLY A 62 -10.45 23.87 2.61
CA GLY A 62 -11.66 24.60 3.02
C GLY A 62 -11.51 25.22 4.40
N THR A 63 -12.42 24.92 5.34
CA THR A 63 -12.35 25.37 6.73
C THR A 63 -11.57 24.41 7.67
N GLY A 64 -10.74 23.51 7.12
CA GLY A 64 -9.81 22.66 7.87
C GLY A 64 -10.41 21.41 8.53
N GLY A 65 -11.70 21.17 8.36
CA GLY A 65 -12.42 20.12 9.10
C GLY A 65 -11.94 18.68 8.80
N LEU A 66 -11.51 18.37 7.58
CA LEU A 66 -10.95 17.06 7.25
C LEU A 66 -9.54 16.94 7.82
N LEU A 67 -8.69 17.95 7.59
CA LEU A 67 -7.30 17.94 8.08
C LEU A 67 -7.22 17.73 9.60
N SER A 68 -8.03 18.48 10.36
CA SER A 68 -8.11 18.32 11.82
C SER A 68 -8.59 16.92 12.22
N ALA A 69 -9.59 16.37 11.52
CA ALA A 69 -10.12 15.05 11.81
C ALA A 69 -9.13 13.90 11.55
N LEU A 70 -8.05 14.13 10.82
CA LEU A 70 -6.98 13.16 10.58
C LEU A 70 -5.95 13.12 11.73
N GLU A 71 -6.04 14.04 12.70
CA GLU A 71 -5.14 14.12 13.86
C GLU A 71 -3.64 14.06 13.44
N PRO A 72 -3.19 14.94 12.51
CA PRO A 72 -1.82 14.89 12.04
C PRO A 72 -0.83 15.31 13.12
N SER A 73 0.43 14.83 13.05
CA SER A 73 1.53 15.36 13.87
C SER A 73 1.95 16.76 13.43
N ARG A 74 1.87 17.03 12.12
CA ARG A 74 1.97 18.34 11.47
C ARG A 74 1.03 18.36 10.29
N GLY A 75 0.11 19.29 10.24
CA GLY A 75 -0.88 19.43 9.17
C GLY A 75 -0.79 20.78 8.49
N VAL A 76 -0.67 20.76 7.16
CA VAL A 76 -0.67 21.96 6.33
C VAL A 76 -1.86 21.90 5.39
N GLY A 77 -2.70 22.93 5.40
CA GLY A 77 -3.84 23.11 4.52
C GLY A 77 -3.61 24.25 3.52
N LEU A 78 -3.90 24.02 2.26
CA LEU A 78 -3.77 25.02 1.20
C LEU A 78 -5.16 25.37 0.64
N ASN A 79 -5.44 26.66 0.49
CA ASN A 79 -6.69 27.18 -0.04
C ASN A 79 -6.44 28.19 -1.16
N LEU A 80 -7.47 28.41 -2.02
CA LEU A 80 -7.44 29.41 -3.09
C LEU A 80 -7.90 30.80 -2.64
N CYS A 81 -8.55 30.92 -1.48
CA CYS A 81 -9.13 32.18 -1.04
C CYS A 81 -8.81 32.45 0.43
N ASP A 82 -8.52 33.73 0.73
CA ASP A 82 -8.09 34.18 2.05
C ASP A 82 -9.16 33.93 3.11
N GLU A 83 -10.45 34.16 2.80
CA GLU A 83 -11.54 33.98 3.76
C GLU A 83 -11.60 32.54 4.31
N LEU A 84 -11.42 31.51 3.46
CA LEU A 84 -11.37 30.12 3.92
C LEU A 84 -10.12 29.83 4.77
N THR A 85 -8.98 30.42 4.40
CA THR A 85 -7.73 30.29 5.15
C THR A 85 -7.83 30.91 6.55
N GLU A 86 -8.35 32.12 6.64
CA GLU A 86 -8.58 32.82 7.91
C GLU A 86 -9.54 32.07 8.83
N ARG A 87 -10.65 31.56 8.28
CA ARG A 87 -11.62 30.75 9.03
C ARG A 87 -11.03 29.43 9.50
N ALA A 88 -10.22 28.76 8.66
CA ALA A 88 -9.53 27.53 9.05
C ALA A 88 -8.52 27.77 10.17
N SER A 89 -7.69 28.83 10.05
CA SER A 89 -6.70 29.20 11.06
C SER A 89 -7.34 29.61 12.39
N ALA A 90 -8.45 30.31 12.33
CA ALA A 90 -9.20 30.69 13.54
C ALA A 90 -9.82 29.47 14.25
N ARG A 91 -10.26 28.47 13.48
CA ARG A 91 -10.93 27.26 14.00
C ARG A 91 -9.95 26.20 14.51
N PHE A 92 -8.78 26.08 13.89
CA PHE A 92 -7.75 25.07 14.20
C PHE A 92 -6.37 25.73 14.28
N PRO A 93 -6.09 26.47 15.35
CA PRO A 93 -4.83 27.21 15.52
C PRO A 93 -3.60 26.31 15.66
N GLU A 94 -3.79 25.02 15.90
CA GLU A 94 -2.73 24.00 15.93
C GLU A 94 -2.26 23.52 14.55
N LEU A 95 -2.97 23.92 13.48
CA LEU A 95 -2.66 23.54 12.11
C LEU A 95 -2.20 24.77 11.33
N GLU A 96 -1.45 24.53 10.25
CA GLU A 96 -0.93 25.59 9.38
C GLU A 96 -1.82 25.72 8.15
N PHE A 97 -2.29 26.95 7.82
CA PHE A 97 -3.10 27.19 6.62
C PHE A 97 -2.50 28.34 5.80
N TYR A 98 -2.47 28.16 4.48
CA TYR A 98 -1.93 29.14 3.54
C TYR A 98 -2.85 29.33 2.35
N THR A 99 -2.95 30.57 1.87
CA THR A 99 -3.60 30.88 0.60
C THR A 99 -2.57 30.79 -0.50
N VAL A 100 -2.79 29.92 -1.47
CA VAL A 100 -1.85 29.69 -2.59
C VAL A 100 -2.61 29.43 -3.89
N ASP A 101 -1.97 29.72 -5.02
CA ASP A 101 -2.41 29.19 -6.31
C ASP A 101 -2.11 27.69 -6.33
N VAL A 102 -3.14 26.86 -6.31
CA VAL A 102 -2.99 25.40 -6.20
C VAL A 102 -2.28 24.75 -7.38
N ASP A 103 -2.21 25.42 -8.52
CA ASP A 103 -1.40 24.95 -9.66
C ASP A 103 0.11 25.17 -9.40
N GLN A 104 0.46 26.03 -8.42
CA GLN A 104 1.83 26.30 -7.99
C GLN A 104 1.97 26.07 -6.48
N VAL A 105 1.87 24.79 -6.09
CA VAL A 105 1.96 24.39 -4.68
C VAL A 105 3.21 24.96 -4.03
N THR A 106 3.01 25.77 -3.00
CA THR A 106 4.06 26.28 -2.12
C THR A 106 3.72 25.89 -0.70
N ALA A 107 4.57 25.11 -0.06
CA ALA A 107 4.52 24.74 1.34
C ALA A 107 5.79 25.22 2.04
N PRO A 108 5.89 25.20 3.38
CA PRO A 108 7.13 25.51 4.08
C PRO A 108 8.30 24.64 3.57
N GLU A 109 9.49 25.23 3.36
CA GLU A 109 10.63 24.54 2.73
C GLU A 109 11.09 23.28 3.47
N ASP A 110 10.91 23.25 4.79
CA ASP A 110 11.22 22.12 5.66
C ASP A 110 10.12 21.04 5.70
N PHE A 111 8.97 21.28 5.05
CA PHE A 111 7.82 20.39 5.10
C PHE A 111 7.96 19.24 4.11
N ARG A 112 7.84 18.02 4.59
CA ARG A 112 7.85 16.78 3.79
C ARG A 112 6.67 15.91 4.20
N PRO A 113 5.56 15.95 3.46
CA PRO A 113 4.36 15.21 3.83
C PRO A 113 4.51 13.70 3.63
N ASP A 114 4.02 12.94 4.61
CA ASP A 114 3.79 11.50 4.44
C ASP A 114 2.56 11.25 3.55
N TYR A 115 1.57 12.16 3.63
CA TYR A 115 0.32 12.07 2.87
C TYR A 115 -0.03 13.42 2.24
N VAL A 116 -0.43 13.37 0.97
CA VAL A 116 -1.02 14.51 0.26
C VAL A 116 -2.45 14.17 -0.08
N ILE A 117 -3.38 15.02 0.33
CA ILE A 117 -4.82 14.77 0.20
C ILE A 117 -5.44 15.80 -0.75
N LEU A 118 -6.18 15.32 -1.74
CA LEU A 118 -6.90 16.10 -2.73
C LEU A 118 -8.36 15.62 -2.77
N THR A 119 -9.18 16.12 -1.84
CA THR A 119 -10.60 15.72 -1.78
C THR A 119 -11.49 16.62 -2.63
N ASN A 120 -12.09 16.05 -3.69
CA ASN A 120 -12.95 16.76 -4.64
C ASN A 120 -12.31 18.03 -5.25
N MET A 121 -11.00 18.13 -5.22
CA MET A 121 -10.26 19.33 -5.59
C MET A 121 -9.86 19.32 -7.06
N LEU A 122 -9.52 18.16 -7.63
CA LEU A 122 -9.12 18.05 -9.04
C LEU A 122 -10.23 18.49 -10.02
N ASP A 123 -11.47 18.42 -9.57
CA ASP A 123 -12.62 18.93 -10.34
C ASP A 123 -12.51 20.44 -10.62
N TYR A 124 -11.74 21.18 -9.79
CA TYR A 124 -11.58 22.64 -9.83
C TYR A 124 -10.17 23.10 -10.17
N VAL A 125 -9.27 22.22 -10.53
CA VAL A 125 -7.90 22.57 -10.95
C VAL A 125 -7.91 22.98 -12.40
N TYR A 126 -7.26 24.12 -12.70
CA TYR A 126 -7.15 24.62 -14.06
C TYR A 126 -6.21 23.73 -14.90
N ASP A 127 -5.05 23.41 -14.36
CA ASP A 127 -4.07 22.52 -14.98
C ASP A 127 -3.59 21.45 -14.01
N ILE A 128 -4.06 20.22 -14.21
CA ILE A 128 -3.70 19.07 -13.37
C ILE A 128 -2.24 18.63 -13.60
N TRP A 129 -1.73 18.87 -14.80
CA TRP A 129 -0.36 18.54 -15.12
C TRP A 129 0.62 19.41 -14.31
N ASP A 130 0.41 20.73 -14.34
CA ASP A 130 1.23 21.69 -13.60
C ASP A 130 1.15 21.47 -12.09
N LEU A 131 -0.06 21.16 -11.58
CA LEU A 131 -0.26 20.78 -10.19
C LEU A 131 0.61 19.59 -9.79
N LEU A 132 0.55 18.49 -10.54
CA LEU A 132 1.30 17.27 -10.22
C LEU A 132 2.81 17.47 -10.37
N GLU A 133 3.24 18.27 -11.35
CA GLU A 133 4.65 18.64 -11.51
C GLU A 133 5.14 19.47 -10.31
N SER A 134 4.36 20.43 -9.85
CA SER A 134 4.70 21.24 -8.68
C SER A 134 4.75 20.40 -7.40
N LEU A 135 3.82 19.45 -7.23
CA LEU A 135 3.79 18.53 -6.09
C LEU A 135 5.06 17.66 -6.00
N ARG A 136 5.66 17.29 -7.13
CA ARG A 136 6.89 16.45 -7.12
C ARG A 136 8.04 17.03 -6.31
N ARG A 137 8.10 18.33 -6.11
CA ARG A 137 9.13 19.00 -5.29
C ARG A 137 8.95 18.75 -3.80
N TRP A 138 7.72 18.47 -3.37
CA TRP A 138 7.33 18.31 -1.95
C TRP A 138 7.21 16.86 -1.52
N VAL A 139 6.97 15.95 -2.47
CA VAL A 139 6.74 14.55 -2.19
C VAL A 139 8.02 13.74 -2.24
N SER A 140 8.09 12.74 -1.36
CA SER A 140 9.13 11.72 -1.34
C SER A 140 8.60 10.39 -1.89
N GLU A 141 9.47 9.42 -2.11
CA GLU A 141 9.07 8.05 -2.49
C GLU A 141 8.09 7.38 -1.51
N ARG A 142 8.00 7.90 -0.28
CA ARG A 142 7.12 7.39 0.78
C ARG A 142 5.77 8.08 0.81
N THR A 143 5.67 9.25 0.23
CA THR A 143 4.44 10.04 0.23
C THR A 143 3.33 9.29 -0.51
N LEU A 144 2.17 9.17 0.13
CA LEU A 144 0.96 8.67 -0.52
C LEU A 144 0.05 9.85 -0.89
N LEU A 145 -0.26 9.96 -2.19
CA LEU A 145 -1.30 10.86 -2.67
C LEU A 145 -2.65 10.15 -2.54
N VAL A 146 -3.59 10.76 -1.85
CA VAL A 146 -4.98 10.29 -1.72
C VAL A 146 -5.88 11.28 -2.46
N ILE A 147 -6.44 10.83 -3.56
CA ILE A 147 -7.24 11.65 -4.46
C ILE A 147 -8.67 11.14 -4.44
N THR A 148 -9.64 12.03 -4.24
CA THR A 148 -11.06 11.72 -4.43
C THR A 148 -11.69 12.73 -5.36
N THR A 149 -12.61 12.29 -6.21
CA THR A 149 -13.39 13.15 -7.10
C THR A 149 -14.83 12.65 -7.21
N ASN A 150 -15.72 13.50 -7.70
CA ASN A 150 -17.08 13.08 -7.98
C ASN A 150 -17.09 12.15 -9.21
N ASN A 151 -17.89 11.10 -9.16
CA ASN A 151 -18.09 10.26 -10.32
C ASN A 151 -18.87 11.04 -11.40
N PRO A 152 -18.34 11.18 -12.63
CA PRO A 152 -19.01 11.91 -13.72
C PRO A 152 -20.42 11.41 -14.04
N LEU A 153 -20.73 10.15 -13.80
CA LEU A 153 -22.09 9.61 -13.99
C LEU A 153 -23.13 10.24 -13.06
N TRP A 154 -22.68 10.82 -11.94
CA TRP A 154 -23.57 11.51 -11.00
C TRP A 154 -23.87 12.96 -11.38
N LEU A 155 -23.21 13.48 -12.42
CA LEU A 155 -23.38 14.88 -12.84
C LEU A 155 -24.83 15.33 -12.98
N PRO A 156 -25.72 14.60 -13.68
CA PRO A 156 -27.13 15.02 -13.81
C PRO A 156 -27.81 15.13 -12.45
N VAL A 157 -27.55 14.18 -11.54
CA VAL A 157 -28.09 14.18 -10.18
C VAL A 157 -27.57 15.37 -9.37
N LEU A 158 -26.27 15.66 -9.46
CA LEU A 158 -25.63 16.76 -8.75
C LEU A 158 -26.13 18.11 -9.24
N LEU A 159 -26.34 18.28 -10.55
CA LEU A 159 -26.91 19.51 -11.12
C LEU A 159 -28.37 19.76 -10.67
N VAL A 160 -29.19 18.70 -10.63
CA VAL A 160 -30.54 18.79 -10.09
C VAL A 160 -30.51 19.14 -8.61
N ALA A 161 -29.66 18.44 -7.82
CA ALA A 161 -29.52 18.69 -6.38
C ALA A 161 -29.12 20.16 -6.08
N SER A 162 -28.21 20.70 -6.89
CA SER A 162 -27.81 22.12 -6.78
C SER A 162 -28.98 23.09 -7.09
N LYS A 163 -29.72 22.82 -8.16
CA LYS A 163 -30.88 23.65 -8.55
C LYS A 163 -32.00 23.65 -7.52
N VAL A 164 -32.23 22.53 -6.85
CA VAL A 164 -33.26 22.41 -5.79
C VAL A 164 -32.73 22.77 -4.40
N GLY A 165 -31.56 23.38 -4.32
CA GLY A 165 -30.97 23.83 -3.06
C GLY A 165 -30.63 22.71 -2.08
N GLN A 166 -30.31 21.51 -2.56
CA GLN A 166 -29.86 20.36 -1.73
C GLN A 166 -28.34 20.26 -1.67
N ARG A 167 -27.63 21.02 -2.49
CA ARG A 167 -26.18 21.07 -2.59
C ARG A 167 -25.74 22.51 -2.87
N MET A 168 -24.51 22.84 -2.45
CA MET A 168 -23.86 24.10 -2.76
C MET A 168 -23.85 24.31 -4.30
N PRO A 169 -24.12 25.54 -4.79
CA PRO A 169 -24.00 25.85 -6.21
C PRO A 169 -22.61 25.47 -6.74
N ASP A 170 -22.56 24.84 -7.91
CA ASP A 170 -21.30 24.40 -8.50
C ASP A 170 -20.52 25.57 -9.15
N ALA A 171 -19.19 25.52 -9.01
CA ALA A 171 -18.29 26.22 -9.90
C ALA A 171 -18.21 25.51 -11.26
N PRO A 172 -17.70 26.19 -12.30
CA PRO A 172 -17.17 25.49 -13.48
C PRO A 172 -16.16 24.44 -13.04
N ARG A 173 -16.28 23.21 -13.54
CA ARG A 173 -15.43 22.10 -13.10
C ARG A 173 -15.08 21.14 -14.23
N ASN A 174 -14.00 20.41 -14.02
CA ASN A 174 -13.58 19.31 -14.87
C ASN A 174 -14.45 18.07 -14.64
N PHE A 175 -14.61 17.25 -15.68
CA PHE A 175 -15.26 15.94 -15.61
C PHE A 175 -14.22 14.88 -15.85
N ILE A 176 -13.61 14.38 -14.77
CA ILE A 176 -12.44 13.52 -14.85
C ILE A 176 -12.80 12.15 -14.31
N THR A 177 -12.49 11.12 -15.07
CA THR A 177 -12.62 9.72 -14.61
C THR A 177 -11.34 9.25 -13.91
N ASN A 178 -11.45 8.19 -13.11
CA ASN A 178 -10.27 7.53 -12.54
C ASN A 178 -9.24 7.16 -13.62
N LYS A 179 -9.69 6.78 -14.82
CA LYS A 179 -8.80 6.44 -15.92
C LYS A 179 -7.99 7.65 -16.41
N ASP A 180 -8.62 8.82 -16.49
CA ASP A 180 -7.95 10.06 -16.90
C ASP A 180 -6.91 10.47 -15.86
N ILE A 181 -7.31 10.46 -14.56
CA ILE A 181 -6.43 10.79 -13.44
C ILE A 181 -5.23 9.83 -13.42
N ARG A 182 -5.47 8.52 -13.56
CA ARG A 182 -4.40 7.51 -13.65
C ARG A 182 -3.41 7.84 -14.77
N SER A 183 -3.90 8.15 -15.97
CA SER A 183 -3.05 8.44 -17.12
C SER A 183 -2.13 9.64 -16.87
N VAL A 184 -2.65 10.71 -16.28
CA VAL A 184 -1.85 11.91 -15.95
C VAL A 184 -0.85 11.61 -14.84
N LEU A 185 -1.26 10.88 -13.79
CA LEU A 185 -0.37 10.44 -12.72
C LEU A 185 0.81 9.61 -13.24
N GLU A 186 0.53 8.62 -14.10
CA GLU A 186 1.57 7.74 -14.67
C GLU A 186 2.55 8.52 -15.54
N LEU A 187 2.08 9.48 -16.35
CA LEU A 187 2.91 10.37 -17.16
C LEU A 187 3.79 11.28 -16.29
N GLN A 188 3.26 11.75 -15.16
CA GLN A 188 3.99 12.55 -14.18
C GLN A 188 4.87 11.73 -13.23
N GLY A 189 5.02 10.42 -13.47
CA GLY A 189 5.91 9.54 -12.71
C GLY A 189 5.38 9.17 -11.33
N PHE A 190 4.06 9.08 -11.20
CA PHE A 190 3.39 8.45 -10.06
C PHE A 190 2.81 7.10 -10.49
N ASP A 191 2.78 6.14 -9.60
CA ASP A 191 2.14 4.85 -9.80
C ASP A 191 0.89 4.75 -8.93
N VAL A 192 -0.24 4.42 -9.56
CA VAL A 192 -1.49 4.18 -8.84
C VAL A 192 -1.42 2.82 -8.16
N VAL A 193 -1.53 2.83 -6.84
CA VAL A 193 -1.43 1.62 -5.99
C VAL A 193 -2.80 1.07 -5.60
N GLU A 194 -3.81 1.93 -5.58
CA GLU A 194 -5.20 1.55 -5.33
C GLU A 194 -6.14 2.47 -6.08
N GLU A 195 -7.25 1.94 -6.57
CA GLU A 195 -8.37 2.72 -7.08
C GLU A 195 -9.69 2.05 -6.70
N GLY A 196 -10.71 2.86 -6.56
CA GLY A 196 -12.03 2.34 -6.24
C GLY A 196 -13.14 3.36 -6.37
N MET A 197 -14.32 2.89 -6.04
CA MET A 197 -15.56 3.66 -5.99
C MET A 197 -16.15 3.54 -4.58
N ALA A 198 -16.84 4.58 -4.12
CA ALA A 198 -17.46 4.60 -2.80
C ALA A 198 -18.79 5.37 -2.81
N LEU A 199 -19.61 5.09 -1.80
CA LEU A 199 -20.81 5.83 -1.48
C LEU A 199 -21.88 5.85 -2.61
N PRO A 200 -22.43 4.70 -3.02
CA PRO A 200 -23.54 4.67 -3.97
C PRO A 200 -24.82 5.36 -3.44
N VAL A 201 -25.02 5.42 -2.12
CA VAL A 201 -26.13 6.12 -1.47
C VAL A 201 -25.57 7.26 -0.61
N PRO A 202 -25.46 8.51 -1.13
CA PRO A 202 -24.84 9.65 -0.43
C PRO A 202 -25.76 10.33 0.59
N ARG A 203 -26.79 9.65 1.05
CA ARG A 203 -27.72 10.09 2.08
C ARG A 203 -27.93 9.01 3.15
N ARG A 204 -28.30 9.44 4.33
CA ARG A 204 -28.59 8.52 5.44
C ARG A 204 -29.92 7.81 5.19
N VAL A 205 -29.85 6.57 4.69
CA VAL A 205 -30.98 5.66 4.56
C VAL A 205 -30.74 4.50 5.52
N PRO A 206 -31.52 4.35 6.59
CA PRO A 206 -31.31 3.31 7.59
C PRO A 206 -31.29 1.92 6.94
N VAL A 207 -30.43 1.03 7.43
CA VAL A 207 -30.23 -0.38 7.00
C VAL A 207 -29.88 -0.50 5.51
N VAL A 208 -30.78 -0.16 4.60
CA VAL A 208 -30.60 -0.31 3.14
C VAL A 208 -29.40 0.49 2.64
N GLY A 209 -29.29 1.76 3.05
CA GLY A 209 -28.16 2.61 2.66
C GLY A 209 -26.83 2.05 3.17
N SER A 210 -26.77 1.52 4.39
CA SER A 210 -25.55 0.92 4.93
C SER A 210 -25.17 -0.34 4.15
N VAL A 211 -26.11 -1.22 3.85
CA VAL A 211 -25.88 -2.44 3.05
C VAL A 211 -25.41 -2.07 1.65
N CYS A 212 -26.11 -1.14 0.98
CA CYS A 212 -25.74 -0.67 -0.35
C CYS A 212 -24.33 -0.06 -0.37
N ASN A 213 -24.00 0.80 0.61
CA ASN A 213 -22.69 1.46 0.69
C ASN A 213 -21.54 0.49 1.00
N THR A 214 -21.84 -0.69 1.55
CA THR A 214 -20.84 -1.72 1.81
C THR A 214 -20.68 -2.69 0.63
N LEU A 215 -21.77 -3.12 0.00
CA LEU A 215 -21.73 -4.19 -1.00
C LEU A 215 -21.56 -3.66 -2.43
N ILE A 216 -22.27 -2.59 -2.81
CA ILE A 216 -22.26 -2.09 -4.20
C ILE A 216 -20.86 -1.68 -4.69
N PRO A 217 -20.02 -0.99 -3.91
CA PRO A 217 -18.66 -0.64 -4.34
C PRO A 217 -17.78 -1.84 -4.67
N GLU A 218 -18.12 -3.00 -4.14
CA GLU A 218 -17.37 -4.24 -4.31
C GLU A 218 -17.82 -5.06 -5.54
N LEU A 219 -18.99 -4.76 -6.07
CA LEU A 219 -19.54 -5.49 -7.22
C LEU A 219 -19.05 -4.89 -8.54
N PRO A 220 -18.45 -5.69 -9.47
CA PRO A 220 -17.70 -5.19 -10.63
C PRO A 220 -18.43 -4.19 -11.51
N LEU A 221 -19.73 -4.38 -11.75
CA LEU A 221 -20.53 -3.46 -12.58
C LEU A 221 -21.26 -2.40 -11.75
N LEU A 222 -21.80 -2.78 -10.59
CA LEU A 222 -22.58 -1.88 -9.76
C LEU A 222 -21.73 -0.81 -9.07
N ARG A 223 -20.43 -1.04 -8.85
CA ARG A 223 -19.53 -0.04 -8.26
C ARG A 223 -19.55 1.30 -9.01
N TYR A 224 -19.78 1.30 -10.34
CA TYR A 224 -19.84 2.53 -11.13
C TYR A 224 -21.08 3.39 -10.84
N THR A 225 -22.05 2.89 -10.08
CA THR A 225 -23.17 3.70 -9.58
C THR A 225 -22.81 4.51 -8.33
N SER A 226 -21.62 4.33 -7.77
CA SER A 226 -21.14 5.08 -6.61
C SER A 226 -20.86 6.54 -6.94
N SER A 227 -21.10 7.45 -5.98
CA SER A 227 -20.97 8.90 -6.17
C SER A 227 -19.52 9.40 -6.08
N ILE A 228 -18.65 8.68 -5.38
CA ILE A 228 -17.25 9.02 -5.18
C ILE A 228 -16.38 8.02 -5.94
N GLN A 229 -15.41 8.54 -6.65
CA GLN A 229 -14.25 7.78 -7.15
C GLN A 229 -13.00 8.21 -6.41
N TYR A 230 -12.07 7.27 -6.18
CA TYR A 230 -10.83 7.56 -5.48
C TYR A 230 -9.65 6.78 -6.04
N LEU A 231 -8.45 7.36 -5.86
CA LEU A 231 -7.17 6.75 -6.17
C LEU A 231 -6.19 7.01 -5.02
N ALA A 232 -5.30 6.05 -4.81
CA ALA A 232 -4.09 6.25 -4.03
C ALA A 232 -2.87 6.03 -4.94
N ALA A 233 -1.91 6.95 -4.93
CA ALA A 233 -0.76 6.92 -5.80
C ALA A 233 0.54 7.23 -5.05
N ARG A 234 1.68 6.72 -5.54
CA ARG A 234 3.02 6.99 -4.99
C ARG A 234 3.95 7.52 -6.07
N PRO A 235 4.88 8.44 -5.72
CA PRO A 235 5.94 8.85 -6.64
C PRO A 235 6.84 7.66 -6.99
N ARG A 236 7.24 7.57 -8.25
CA ARG A 236 8.22 6.60 -8.74
C ARG A 236 9.63 7.11 -8.43
N ALA A 237 10.42 6.31 -7.72
CA ALA A 237 11.80 6.66 -7.36
C ALA A 237 12.76 5.53 -7.73
N ARG A 238 13.90 5.87 -8.33
CA ARG A 238 14.98 4.92 -8.59
C ARG A 238 15.88 4.80 -7.37
N ARG A 239 16.30 3.57 -7.05
CA ARG A 239 17.13 3.25 -5.86
C ARG A 239 18.28 2.35 -6.30
N PRO A 240 19.36 2.90 -6.88
CA PRO A 240 20.40 2.09 -7.52
C PRO A 240 21.24 1.25 -6.54
N ALA A 241 21.47 1.75 -5.32
CA ALA A 241 22.36 1.14 -4.34
C ALA A 241 21.55 0.56 -3.17
N LEU A 242 21.26 -0.74 -3.20
CA LEU A 242 20.52 -1.47 -2.16
C LEU A 242 21.32 -2.68 -1.69
N SER A 243 21.37 -2.89 -0.38
CA SER A 243 21.89 -4.11 0.24
C SER A 243 20.76 -5.12 0.48
N CYS A 244 21.07 -6.40 0.43
CA CYS A 244 20.08 -7.47 0.49
C CYS A 244 20.34 -8.45 1.63
N SER A 245 19.28 -8.87 2.31
CA SER A 245 19.27 -9.99 3.25
C SER A 245 18.38 -11.10 2.68
N VAL A 246 18.97 -12.23 2.33
CA VAL A 246 18.27 -13.42 1.87
C VAL A 246 18.03 -14.32 3.09
N VAL A 247 16.77 -14.51 3.46
CA VAL A 247 16.37 -15.35 4.59
C VAL A 247 15.88 -16.70 4.07
N ILE A 248 16.52 -17.77 4.54
CA ILE A 248 16.26 -19.16 4.16
C ILE A 248 15.74 -19.92 5.38
N PRO A 249 14.40 -20.02 5.56
CA PRO A 249 13.84 -20.89 6.59
C PRO A 249 14.03 -22.36 6.18
N CYS A 250 14.55 -23.20 7.05
CA CYS A 250 14.76 -24.62 6.78
C CYS A 250 14.33 -25.50 7.96
N HIS A 251 13.87 -26.71 7.65
CA HIS A 251 13.56 -27.77 8.63
C HIS A 251 13.69 -29.13 7.98
N ASN A 252 14.73 -29.85 8.35
CA ASN A 252 15.10 -31.14 7.77
C ASN A 252 15.36 -31.03 6.25
N GLU A 253 16.29 -30.16 5.87
CA GLU A 253 16.68 -29.88 4.49
C GLU A 253 18.16 -30.18 4.21
N ALA A 254 18.73 -31.17 4.95
CA ALA A 254 20.12 -31.52 4.81
C ALA A 254 20.55 -31.79 3.36
N ASP A 255 19.66 -32.38 2.55
CA ASP A 255 19.98 -32.74 1.16
C ASP A 255 19.96 -31.56 0.18
N ASN A 256 19.26 -30.50 0.54
CA ASN A 256 19.04 -29.35 -0.34
C ASN A 256 19.86 -28.12 0.06
N ILE A 257 20.12 -27.92 1.36
CA ILE A 257 20.58 -26.63 1.90
C ILE A 257 21.96 -26.23 1.36
N VAL A 258 22.89 -27.15 1.20
CA VAL A 258 24.26 -26.88 0.71
C VAL A 258 24.21 -26.34 -0.73
N GLU A 259 23.44 -27.02 -1.59
CA GLU A 259 23.29 -26.63 -2.97
C GLU A 259 22.55 -25.28 -3.07
N CYS A 260 21.50 -25.09 -2.28
CA CYS A 260 20.79 -23.83 -2.20
C CYS A 260 21.73 -22.66 -1.86
N LEU A 261 22.54 -22.80 -0.82
CA LEU A 261 23.46 -21.75 -0.36
C LEU A 261 24.53 -21.42 -1.40
N ARG A 262 25.11 -22.42 -2.06
CA ARG A 262 26.13 -22.22 -3.11
C ARG A 262 25.58 -21.45 -4.31
N ARG A 263 24.30 -21.60 -4.61
CA ARG A 263 23.62 -20.98 -5.75
C ARG A 263 23.07 -19.58 -5.46
N VAL A 264 23.05 -19.11 -4.20
CA VAL A 264 22.63 -17.73 -3.90
C VAL A 264 23.66 -16.75 -4.51
N PRO A 265 23.26 -15.95 -5.53
CA PRO A 265 24.18 -15.02 -6.16
C PRO A 265 24.45 -13.81 -5.25
N ASP A 266 25.49 -13.04 -5.56
CA ASP A 266 25.67 -11.72 -4.99
C ASP A 266 24.64 -10.75 -5.58
N ILE A 267 23.87 -10.08 -4.70
CA ILE A 267 22.73 -9.27 -5.06
C ILE A 267 22.87 -7.88 -4.45
N GLY A 268 22.79 -6.85 -5.30
CA GLY A 268 22.94 -5.47 -4.85
C GLY A 268 24.37 -5.11 -4.47
N VAL A 269 24.52 -4.10 -3.60
CA VAL A 269 25.84 -3.63 -3.15
C VAL A 269 26.47 -4.51 -2.06
N ARG A 270 25.66 -5.30 -1.37
CA ARG A 270 26.05 -6.26 -0.34
C ARG A 270 24.95 -7.29 -0.16
N THR A 271 25.31 -8.56 -0.08
CA THR A 271 24.42 -9.67 0.21
C THR A 271 24.79 -10.32 1.54
N GLU A 272 23.82 -10.52 2.41
CA GLU A 272 23.92 -11.45 3.54
C GLU A 272 22.88 -12.57 3.37
N VAL A 273 23.21 -13.75 3.82
CA VAL A 273 22.35 -14.94 3.77
C VAL A 273 22.11 -15.41 5.20
N ILE A 274 20.87 -15.40 5.63
CA ILE A 274 20.48 -15.79 6.99
C ILE A 274 19.69 -17.09 6.89
N VAL A 275 20.31 -18.18 7.28
CA VAL A 275 19.64 -19.47 7.41
C VAL A 275 19.00 -19.54 8.79
N VAL A 276 17.72 -19.88 8.83
CA VAL A 276 17.00 -20.06 10.08
C VAL A 276 16.55 -21.52 10.20
N ASP A 277 17.24 -22.26 11.04
CA ASP A 277 16.95 -23.66 11.34
C ASP A 277 15.75 -23.76 12.29
N ASP A 278 14.64 -24.28 11.81
CA ASP A 278 13.40 -24.43 12.56
C ASP A 278 13.36 -25.77 13.32
N GLY A 279 14.40 -26.03 14.14
CA GLY A 279 14.51 -27.22 14.97
C GLY A 279 14.69 -28.51 14.16
N SER A 280 15.64 -28.53 13.22
CA SER A 280 15.96 -29.72 12.44
C SER A 280 16.54 -30.84 13.33
N THR A 281 16.23 -32.07 12.94
CA THR A 281 16.70 -33.30 13.60
C THR A 281 17.67 -34.10 12.75
N ASP A 282 17.93 -33.65 11.52
CA ASP A 282 18.90 -34.19 10.58
C ASP A 282 20.21 -33.37 10.58
N ALA A 283 21.10 -33.60 9.63
CA ALA A 283 22.38 -32.92 9.50
C ALA A 283 22.29 -31.50 8.88
N THR A 284 21.09 -30.86 8.84
CA THR A 284 20.91 -29.52 8.25
C THR A 284 21.80 -28.48 8.94
N ARG A 285 21.79 -28.45 10.27
CA ARG A 285 22.53 -27.49 11.10
C ARG A 285 24.05 -27.59 10.87
N GLU A 286 24.58 -28.78 10.95
CA GLU A 286 26.00 -29.05 10.78
C GLU A 286 26.48 -28.62 9.39
N ARG A 287 25.74 -28.95 8.34
CA ARG A 287 26.06 -28.57 6.95
C ARG A 287 26.09 -27.07 6.75
N VAL A 288 25.15 -26.34 7.35
CA VAL A 288 25.12 -24.85 7.28
C VAL A 288 26.31 -24.26 8.04
N GLN A 289 26.65 -24.77 9.23
CA GLN A 289 27.82 -24.32 10.00
C GLN A 289 29.12 -24.53 9.25
N GLU A 290 29.29 -25.69 8.62
CA GLU A 290 30.47 -25.98 7.81
C GLU A 290 30.61 -24.98 6.65
N LEU A 291 29.51 -24.70 5.92
CA LEU A 291 29.51 -23.74 4.81
C LEU A 291 29.74 -22.30 5.29
N GLY A 292 29.19 -21.92 6.44
CA GLY A 292 29.36 -20.60 7.04
C GLY A 292 30.82 -20.27 7.42
N ARG A 293 31.67 -21.29 7.64
CA ARG A 293 33.10 -21.07 7.83
C ARG A 293 33.82 -20.66 6.55
N SER A 294 33.34 -21.04 5.40
CA SER A 294 33.94 -20.74 4.09
C SER A 294 33.25 -19.55 3.38
N ASP A 295 31.97 -19.27 3.66
CA ASP A 295 31.23 -18.14 3.08
C ASP A 295 30.83 -17.16 4.19
N PRO A 296 31.49 -15.98 4.30
CA PRO A 296 31.21 -14.99 5.34
C PRO A 296 29.84 -14.30 5.19
N ARG A 297 29.14 -14.51 4.08
CA ARG A 297 27.79 -14.01 3.88
C ARG A 297 26.77 -14.81 4.70
N VAL A 298 27.08 -16.09 5.00
CA VAL A 298 26.16 -17.03 5.62
C VAL A 298 26.19 -16.88 7.15
N ARG A 299 25.01 -16.71 7.72
CA ARG A 299 24.78 -16.67 9.17
C ARG A 299 23.69 -17.67 9.52
N LEU A 300 23.92 -18.44 10.56
CA LEU A 300 22.97 -19.42 11.06
C LEU A 300 22.28 -18.91 12.33
N LEU A 301 20.98 -19.01 12.33
CA LEU A 301 20.07 -18.81 13.48
C LEU A 301 19.20 -20.05 13.61
N GLY A 302 18.59 -20.28 14.76
CA GLY A 302 17.61 -21.35 14.83
C GLY A 302 16.84 -21.44 16.14
N PHE A 303 15.95 -22.40 16.16
CA PHE A 303 15.12 -22.78 17.30
C PHE A 303 15.49 -24.20 17.76
N ASP A 304 15.31 -24.48 19.04
CA ASP A 304 15.48 -25.84 19.57
C ASP A 304 14.32 -26.77 19.18
N ARG A 305 13.16 -26.21 18.82
CA ARG A 305 11.97 -26.97 18.41
C ARG A 305 11.30 -26.27 17.23
N ASN A 306 10.64 -27.06 16.38
CA ASN A 306 9.89 -26.55 15.24
C ASN A 306 8.78 -25.58 15.67
N GLN A 307 8.90 -24.30 15.28
CA GLN A 307 7.94 -23.23 15.53
C GLN A 307 7.17 -22.82 14.26
N GLY A 308 7.54 -23.37 13.12
CA GLY A 308 6.94 -23.16 11.81
C GLY A 308 7.59 -22.05 10.99
N LYS A 309 7.50 -22.20 9.65
CA LYS A 309 8.13 -21.32 8.65
C LYS A 309 7.92 -19.82 8.94
N ALA A 310 6.71 -19.42 9.34
CA ALA A 310 6.41 -18.00 9.61
C ALA A 310 7.28 -17.42 10.73
N ASN A 311 7.53 -18.19 11.81
CA ASN A 311 8.39 -17.76 12.90
C ASN A 311 9.86 -17.74 12.48
N ALA A 312 10.31 -18.71 11.69
CA ALA A 312 11.65 -18.73 11.13
C ALA A 312 11.89 -17.50 10.23
N VAL A 313 10.97 -17.15 9.36
CA VAL A 313 11.06 -15.94 8.53
C VAL A 313 11.10 -14.67 9.40
N ARG A 314 10.25 -14.56 10.43
CA ARG A 314 10.27 -13.40 11.35
C ARG A 314 11.59 -13.26 12.08
N ALA A 315 12.16 -14.37 12.58
CA ALA A 315 13.47 -14.37 13.24
C ALA A 315 14.58 -13.92 12.27
N GLY A 316 14.58 -14.46 11.06
CA GLY A 316 15.52 -14.06 10.02
C GLY A 316 15.39 -12.57 9.64
N PHE A 317 14.17 -12.06 9.47
CA PHE A 317 13.94 -10.64 9.18
C PHE A 317 14.35 -9.73 10.34
N ALA A 318 14.13 -10.16 11.58
CA ALA A 318 14.57 -9.40 12.76
C ALA A 318 16.11 -9.31 12.86
N ALA A 319 16.82 -10.36 12.43
CA ALA A 319 18.28 -10.41 12.42
C ALA A 319 18.91 -9.75 11.18
N SER A 320 18.12 -9.40 10.17
CA SER A 320 18.57 -8.86 8.90
C SER A 320 19.10 -7.43 9.02
N ARG A 321 20.14 -7.11 8.22
CA ARG A 321 20.79 -5.78 8.18
C ARG A 321 20.64 -5.07 6.82
N GLY A 322 20.29 -5.82 5.76
CA GLY A 322 20.10 -5.29 4.41
C GLY A 322 18.89 -4.35 4.29
N ASP A 323 18.91 -3.48 3.29
CA ASP A 323 17.81 -2.59 2.96
C ASP A 323 16.59 -3.35 2.45
N VAL A 324 16.85 -4.49 1.79
CA VAL A 324 15.86 -5.37 1.17
C VAL A 324 15.88 -6.73 1.86
N LEU A 325 14.69 -7.22 2.20
CA LEU A 325 14.46 -8.56 2.76
C LEU A 325 13.93 -9.47 1.65
N MET A 326 14.52 -10.66 1.51
CA MET A 326 14.12 -11.67 0.53
C MET A 326 13.88 -13.01 1.23
N ILE A 327 12.81 -13.71 0.87
CA ILE A 327 12.55 -15.08 1.31
C ILE A 327 12.93 -16.03 0.19
N LEU A 328 13.74 -17.03 0.48
CA LEU A 328 14.08 -18.13 -0.41
C LEU A 328 13.83 -19.46 0.30
N ASP A 329 13.03 -20.34 -0.30
CA ASP A 329 12.80 -21.67 0.26
C ASP A 329 13.99 -22.60 -0.01
N ALA A 330 14.41 -23.34 1.01
CA ALA A 330 15.60 -24.23 0.96
C ALA A 330 15.44 -25.38 -0.07
N ASP A 331 14.21 -25.74 -0.42
CA ASP A 331 13.89 -26.79 -1.41
C ASP A 331 14.13 -26.39 -2.87
N MET A 332 14.54 -25.13 -3.08
CA MET A 332 14.85 -24.55 -4.40
C MET A 332 13.70 -24.69 -5.43
N ALA A 333 12.47 -24.78 -4.96
CA ALA A 333 11.30 -24.74 -5.86
C ALA A 333 11.28 -23.48 -6.74
N VAL A 334 11.88 -22.41 -6.24
CA VAL A 334 12.30 -21.23 -7.01
C VAL A 334 13.81 -21.16 -6.98
N ALA A 335 14.44 -21.12 -8.15
CA ALA A 335 15.90 -21.11 -8.26
C ALA A 335 16.49 -19.84 -7.61
N PRO A 336 17.58 -19.95 -6.81
CA PRO A 336 18.25 -18.80 -6.19
C PRO A 336 18.66 -17.71 -7.19
N GLU A 337 19.01 -18.11 -8.42
CA GLU A 337 19.40 -17.23 -9.53
C GLU A 337 18.26 -16.30 -10.02
N GLU A 338 17.04 -16.56 -9.61
CA GLU A 338 15.89 -15.70 -9.93
C GLU A 338 15.85 -14.42 -9.07
N LEU A 339 16.50 -14.41 -7.90
CA LEU A 339 16.43 -13.30 -6.93
C LEU A 339 16.88 -11.93 -7.48
N PRO A 340 17.88 -11.80 -8.36
CA PRO A 340 18.26 -10.49 -8.93
C PRO A 340 17.13 -9.76 -9.67
N LYS A 341 16.19 -10.50 -10.28
CA LYS A 341 15.02 -9.90 -10.96
C LYS A 341 14.13 -9.11 -9.99
N PHE A 342 13.99 -9.65 -8.77
CA PHE A 342 13.18 -9.03 -7.73
C PHE A 342 13.81 -7.73 -7.24
N LEU A 343 15.14 -7.74 -7.02
CA LEU A 343 15.85 -6.52 -6.63
C LEU A 343 15.75 -5.45 -7.72
N LYS A 344 15.89 -5.83 -8.98
CA LYS A 344 15.79 -4.90 -10.11
C LYS A 344 14.47 -4.14 -10.13
N ALA A 345 13.34 -4.79 -9.83
CA ALA A 345 12.03 -4.14 -9.74
C ALA A 345 11.99 -3.07 -8.63
N LEU A 346 12.56 -3.38 -7.46
CA LEU A 346 12.66 -2.42 -6.35
C LEU A 346 13.62 -1.27 -6.69
N GLN A 347 14.76 -1.55 -7.31
CA GLN A 347 15.74 -0.53 -7.72
C GLN A 347 15.17 0.43 -8.77
N GLN A 348 14.38 -0.07 -9.70
CA GLN A 348 13.71 0.74 -10.72
C GLN A 348 12.53 1.55 -10.16
N GLY A 349 12.12 1.30 -8.93
CA GLY A 349 10.98 1.94 -8.30
C GLY A 349 9.63 1.51 -8.89
N THR A 350 9.57 0.38 -9.60
CA THR A 350 8.31 -0.16 -10.15
C THR A 350 7.50 -0.93 -9.12
N ALA A 351 8.13 -1.32 -8.02
CA ALA A 351 7.49 -2.00 -6.91
C ALA A 351 8.04 -1.54 -5.55
N ASP A 352 7.26 -1.74 -4.50
CA ASP A 352 7.68 -1.64 -3.09
C ASP A 352 7.64 -3.01 -2.41
N PHE A 353 6.84 -3.92 -2.97
CA PHE A 353 6.71 -5.32 -2.57
C PHE A 353 6.66 -6.20 -3.82
N VAL A 354 7.52 -7.22 -3.90
CA VAL A 354 7.55 -8.14 -5.04
C VAL A 354 7.18 -9.55 -4.58
N ASN A 355 6.21 -10.14 -5.26
CA ASN A 355 5.77 -11.52 -5.06
C ASN A 355 6.19 -12.37 -6.26
N GLY A 356 6.69 -13.56 -6.03
CA GLY A 356 6.92 -14.52 -7.11
C GLY A 356 5.58 -15.08 -7.62
N THR A 357 5.48 -15.38 -8.90
CA THR A 357 4.35 -16.15 -9.46
C THR A 357 4.85 -17.32 -10.30
N ARG A 358 4.37 -18.52 -9.92
CA ARG A 358 4.76 -19.80 -10.52
C ARG A 358 3.87 -20.18 -11.72
N LEU A 359 2.82 -19.40 -12.00
CA LEU A 359 1.71 -19.77 -12.87
C LEU A 359 1.84 -19.24 -14.29
N VAL A 360 2.97 -18.62 -14.64
CA VAL A 360 3.22 -17.98 -15.95
C VAL A 360 4.03 -18.89 -16.87
N TYR A 361 5.08 -19.50 -16.35
CA TYR A 361 5.90 -20.42 -17.14
C TYR A 361 5.32 -21.83 -17.17
N PRO A 362 5.63 -22.64 -18.22
CA PRO A 362 5.26 -24.04 -18.25
C PRO A 362 5.83 -24.77 -17.02
N MET A 363 4.94 -25.35 -16.24
CA MET A 363 5.33 -26.15 -15.07
C MET A 363 5.64 -27.58 -15.52
N GLN A 364 6.59 -28.22 -14.85
CA GLN A 364 6.79 -29.66 -15.01
C GLN A 364 5.51 -30.41 -14.61
N ALA A 365 5.15 -31.46 -15.32
CA ALA A 365 3.86 -32.14 -15.24
C ALA A 365 3.48 -32.61 -13.80
N ARG A 366 4.47 -32.81 -12.92
CA ARG A 366 4.27 -33.22 -11.52
C ARG A 366 4.34 -32.06 -10.50
N ALA A 367 4.72 -30.85 -10.92
CA ALA A 367 4.95 -29.73 -10.00
C ALA A 367 3.69 -29.23 -9.31
N MET A 368 2.52 -29.30 -9.97
CA MET A 368 1.24 -28.88 -9.37
C MET A 368 0.06 -29.70 -9.90
N ARG A 369 -0.77 -30.26 -9.00
CA ARG A 369 -2.01 -30.96 -9.37
C ARG A 369 -3.04 -29.96 -9.87
N MET A 370 -3.86 -30.33 -10.88
CA MET A 370 -4.90 -29.48 -11.48
C MET A 370 -5.88 -28.91 -10.44
N ALA A 371 -6.30 -29.70 -9.46
CA ALA A 371 -7.17 -29.21 -8.39
C ALA A 371 -6.52 -28.11 -7.54
N ASN A 372 -5.22 -28.22 -7.27
CA ASN A 372 -4.48 -27.19 -6.56
C ASN A 372 -4.33 -25.91 -7.40
N PHE A 373 -4.14 -26.04 -8.72
CA PHE A 373 -4.11 -24.91 -9.64
C PHE A 373 -5.45 -24.14 -9.65
N LEU A 374 -6.58 -24.84 -9.80
CA LEU A 374 -7.91 -24.21 -9.79
C LEU A 374 -8.22 -23.58 -8.44
N GLY A 375 -7.92 -24.28 -7.34
CA GLY A 375 -8.05 -23.74 -5.99
C GLY A 375 -7.23 -22.47 -5.79
N ASN A 376 -5.96 -22.45 -6.21
CA ASN A 376 -5.10 -21.27 -6.12
C ASN A 376 -5.66 -20.10 -6.95
N LYS A 377 -6.16 -20.36 -8.17
CA LYS A 377 -6.78 -19.30 -9.00
C LYS A 377 -7.98 -18.66 -8.33
N LEU A 378 -8.90 -19.47 -7.75
CA LEU A 378 -10.07 -18.95 -7.03
C LEU A 378 -9.64 -18.10 -5.84
N PHE A 379 -8.63 -18.57 -5.06
CA PHE A 379 -8.06 -17.83 -3.96
C PHE A 379 -7.40 -16.52 -4.42
N CYS A 380 -6.68 -16.54 -5.53
CA CYS A 380 -6.06 -15.34 -6.09
C CYS A 380 -7.09 -14.28 -6.45
N TYR A 381 -8.24 -14.66 -6.99
CA TYR A 381 -9.35 -13.73 -7.24
C TYR A 381 -9.87 -13.11 -5.94
N LEU A 382 -10.11 -13.93 -4.92
CA LEU A 382 -10.59 -13.46 -3.62
C LEU A 382 -9.56 -12.53 -2.94
N VAL A 383 -8.30 -12.93 -2.93
CA VAL A 383 -7.22 -12.12 -2.33
C VAL A 383 -7.01 -10.83 -3.13
N SER A 384 -6.99 -10.87 -4.47
CA SER A 384 -6.89 -9.65 -5.31
C SER A 384 -8.03 -8.68 -5.03
N TRP A 385 -9.24 -9.19 -4.86
CA TRP A 385 -10.40 -8.38 -4.49
C TRP A 385 -10.24 -7.73 -3.10
N ILE A 386 -9.71 -8.48 -2.12
CA ILE A 386 -9.46 -7.97 -0.76
C ILE A 386 -8.35 -6.90 -0.78
N LEU A 387 -7.25 -7.17 -1.48
CA LEU A 387 -6.07 -6.29 -1.57
C LEU A 387 -6.29 -5.06 -2.45
N ARG A 388 -7.32 -5.12 -3.35
CA ARG A 388 -7.54 -4.14 -4.43
C ARG A 388 -6.34 -3.98 -5.37
N GLN A 389 -5.49 -4.98 -5.40
CA GLN A 389 -4.33 -5.13 -6.28
C GLN A 389 -4.31 -6.55 -6.85
N ARG A 390 -3.87 -6.70 -8.09
CA ARG A 390 -3.83 -8.01 -8.76
C ARG A 390 -2.74 -8.89 -8.14
N VAL A 391 -3.12 -10.07 -7.69
CA VAL A 391 -2.22 -11.15 -7.25
C VAL A 391 -2.64 -12.44 -7.92
N SER A 392 -1.73 -13.08 -8.67
CA SER A 392 -1.99 -14.29 -9.46
C SER A 392 -1.52 -15.57 -8.76
N ASP A 393 -0.60 -15.47 -7.79
CA ASP A 393 -0.11 -16.58 -6.98
C ASP A 393 0.10 -16.16 -5.53
N THR A 394 -0.81 -16.55 -4.65
CA THR A 394 -0.75 -16.19 -3.23
C THR A 394 0.19 -17.09 -2.42
N LEU A 395 0.58 -18.25 -2.97
CA LEU A 395 1.30 -19.31 -2.27
C LEU A 395 2.77 -19.45 -2.70
N CYS A 396 3.28 -18.56 -3.54
CA CYS A 396 4.71 -18.52 -3.84
C CYS A 396 5.48 -18.08 -2.59
N GLY A 397 6.45 -18.88 -2.14
CA GLY A 397 7.24 -18.58 -0.95
C GLY A 397 8.18 -17.39 -1.12
N THR A 398 8.61 -17.10 -2.35
CA THR A 398 9.53 -16.00 -2.64
C THR A 398 8.82 -14.67 -2.59
N LYS A 399 9.17 -13.86 -1.59
CA LYS A 399 8.68 -12.51 -1.39
C LYS A 399 9.83 -11.57 -1.07
N VAL A 400 9.80 -10.37 -1.65
CA VAL A 400 10.86 -9.39 -1.53
C VAL A 400 10.27 -8.03 -1.23
N LEU A 401 10.81 -7.35 -0.22
CA LEU A 401 10.28 -6.07 0.26
C LEU A 401 11.38 -5.25 0.96
N PHE A 402 11.13 -3.96 1.13
CA PHE A 402 12.04 -3.13 1.93
C PHE A 402 11.92 -3.44 3.42
N ARG A 403 13.07 -3.53 4.10
CA ARG A 403 13.11 -3.72 5.56
C ARG A 403 12.37 -2.61 6.30
N ARG A 404 12.51 -1.36 5.86
CA ARG A 404 11.80 -0.21 6.42
C ARG A 404 10.28 -0.36 6.36
N ASP A 405 9.74 -0.98 5.30
CA ASP A 405 8.30 -1.19 5.16
C ASP A 405 7.84 -2.39 6.00
N TYR A 406 8.65 -3.45 6.07
CA TYR A 406 8.38 -4.59 6.97
C TYR A 406 8.24 -4.16 8.43
N VAL A 407 9.12 -3.27 8.91
CA VAL A 407 9.06 -2.76 10.29
C VAL A 407 7.75 -2.01 10.57
N ARG A 408 7.17 -1.36 9.57
CA ARG A 408 5.90 -0.62 9.66
C ARG A 408 4.66 -1.52 9.54
N MET A 409 4.81 -2.76 9.08
CA MET A 409 3.66 -3.66 8.95
C MET A 409 3.12 -4.02 10.34
N PRO A 410 1.78 -4.11 10.51
CA PRO A 410 1.19 -4.51 11.79
C PRO A 410 1.73 -5.87 12.24
N SER A 411 2.15 -5.95 13.50
CA SER A 411 2.53 -7.23 14.11
C SER A 411 1.26 -8.01 14.41
N GLY A 412 1.09 -9.21 13.90
CA GLY A 412 -0.04 -9.94 14.42
C GLY A 412 -0.65 -11.06 13.62
N GLY A 413 0.02 -11.57 12.63
CA GLY A 413 -0.46 -12.79 12.02
C GLY A 413 -0.18 -14.01 12.92
N LYS A 414 -1.22 -14.78 13.23
CA LYS A 414 -1.09 -16.13 13.80
C LYS A 414 -1.00 -17.19 12.69
N GLU A 415 -0.63 -16.78 11.48
CA GLU A 415 -0.57 -17.67 10.35
C GLU A 415 0.68 -18.54 10.36
N ARG A 416 0.47 -19.83 10.08
CA ARG A 416 1.55 -20.80 10.01
C ARG A 416 2.58 -20.49 8.91
N TRP A 417 2.15 -19.89 7.80
CA TRP A 417 2.97 -19.68 6.62
C TRP A 417 3.54 -18.27 6.49
N GLY A 418 2.93 -17.27 7.13
CA GLY A 418 3.33 -15.87 7.09
C GLY A 418 3.15 -15.16 5.74
N ASP A 419 2.77 -15.90 4.69
CA ASP A 419 2.64 -15.39 3.31
C ASP A 419 1.54 -14.35 3.18
N PHE A 420 0.40 -14.60 3.83
CA PHE A 420 -0.74 -13.68 3.82
C PHE A 420 -0.51 -12.46 4.70
N ASP A 421 0.18 -12.63 5.83
CA ASP A 421 0.52 -11.50 6.71
C ASP A 421 1.34 -10.44 5.97
N LEU A 422 2.30 -10.87 5.15
CA LEU A 422 3.12 -9.98 4.34
C LEU A 422 2.30 -9.29 3.24
N LEU A 423 1.43 -10.03 2.54
CA LEU A 423 0.57 -9.46 1.49
C LEU A 423 -0.44 -8.47 2.07
N PHE A 424 -1.12 -8.81 3.18
CA PHE A 424 -2.07 -7.90 3.84
C PHE A 424 -1.37 -6.71 4.48
N GLY A 425 -0.17 -6.90 5.05
CA GLY A 425 0.66 -5.82 5.55
C GLY A 425 1.09 -4.85 4.45
N ALA A 426 1.53 -5.36 3.30
CA ALA A 426 1.87 -4.56 2.14
C ALA A 426 0.66 -3.75 1.63
N ALA A 427 -0.50 -4.39 1.48
CA ALA A 427 -1.72 -3.72 1.03
C ALA A 427 -2.21 -2.65 2.04
N ARG A 428 -2.07 -2.91 3.36
CA ARG A 428 -2.43 -1.94 4.40
C ARG A 428 -1.56 -0.68 4.33
N LEU A 429 -0.27 -0.84 4.05
CA LEU A 429 0.67 0.26 3.84
C LEU A 429 0.56 0.88 2.43
N LYS A 430 -0.39 0.43 1.60
CA LYS A 430 -0.54 0.87 0.20
C LYS A 430 0.76 0.75 -0.59
N LEU A 431 1.50 -0.34 -0.37
CA LEU A 431 2.69 -0.65 -1.15
C LEU A 431 2.28 -1.14 -2.54
N ARG A 432 3.09 -0.80 -3.55
CA ARG A 432 2.92 -1.34 -4.91
C ARG A 432 3.35 -2.79 -4.94
N ILE A 433 2.40 -3.71 -5.08
CA ILE A 433 2.65 -5.13 -5.20
C ILE A 433 2.84 -5.48 -6.67
N LEU A 434 4.02 -5.98 -7.02
CA LEU A 434 4.34 -6.48 -8.36
C LEU A 434 4.59 -7.99 -8.29
N GLU A 435 4.12 -8.72 -9.29
CA GLU A 435 4.43 -10.14 -9.44
C GLU A 435 5.47 -10.36 -10.53
N ILE A 436 6.50 -11.16 -10.20
CA ILE A 436 7.53 -11.57 -11.13
C ILE A 436 7.39 -13.06 -11.43
N PRO A 437 7.27 -13.44 -12.70
CA PRO A 437 7.27 -14.84 -13.11
C PRO A 437 8.57 -15.53 -12.71
N VAL A 438 8.45 -16.70 -12.06
CA VAL A 438 9.58 -17.57 -11.70
C VAL A 438 9.40 -18.96 -12.28
N HIS A 439 10.51 -19.60 -12.65
CA HIS A 439 10.51 -20.99 -13.07
C HIS A 439 10.31 -21.87 -11.84
N TYR A 440 9.18 -22.57 -11.82
CA TYR A 440 8.86 -23.49 -10.73
C TYR A 440 9.33 -24.87 -11.06
N GLN A 441 10.35 -25.35 -10.36
CA GLN A 441 10.95 -26.65 -10.54
C GLN A 441 10.32 -27.68 -9.60
N GLU A 442 10.43 -28.95 -9.97
CA GLU A 442 10.11 -30.06 -9.09
C GLU A 442 11.12 -30.04 -7.91
N ARG A 443 10.66 -30.27 -6.70
CA ARG A 443 11.53 -30.31 -5.51
C ARG A 443 12.60 -31.39 -5.71
N SER A 444 13.83 -31.06 -5.38
CA SER A 444 14.96 -32.00 -5.48
C SER A 444 14.79 -33.20 -4.53
N ALA A 445 14.15 -32.99 -3.36
CA ALA A 445 13.79 -34.03 -2.41
C ALA A 445 12.58 -33.63 -1.54
N GLY A 446 11.81 -34.60 -1.04
CA GLY A 446 10.70 -34.39 -0.10
C GLY A 446 9.28 -34.37 -0.73
N GLU A 447 8.25 -34.65 0.10
CA GLU A 447 6.85 -34.65 -0.31
C GLU A 447 6.14 -33.35 0.07
N SER A 448 5.12 -32.96 -0.74
CA SER A 448 4.28 -31.79 -0.44
C SER A 448 3.48 -32.01 0.84
N LYS A 449 3.73 -31.20 1.87
CA LYS A 449 3.06 -31.26 3.18
C LYS A 449 1.62 -30.70 3.15
N MET A 450 1.11 -30.22 1.98
CA MET A 450 -0.23 -29.64 1.86
C MET A 450 -1.34 -30.69 1.66
N ARG A 451 -2.25 -30.77 2.61
CA ARG A 451 -3.53 -31.52 2.50
C ARG A 451 -4.65 -30.54 2.13
N ALA A 452 -5.06 -30.50 0.86
CA ALA A 452 -5.91 -29.48 0.25
C ALA A 452 -7.19 -29.12 1.04
N MET A 453 -7.94 -30.09 1.54
CA MET A 453 -9.25 -29.83 2.19
C MET A 453 -9.16 -29.13 3.57
N ARG A 454 -8.12 -29.44 4.38
CA ARG A 454 -7.94 -28.78 5.69
C ARG A 454 -7.43 -27.35 5.57
N GLU A 455 -6.71 -27.06 4.51
CA GLU A 455 -6.13 -25.73 4.28
C GLU A 455 -7.17 -24.72 3.77
N VAL A 456 -8.24 -25.15 3.05
CA VAL A 456 -9.28 -24.26 2.52
C VAL A 456 -9.90 -23.38 3.63
N TRP A 457 -10.30 -23.99 4.77
CA TRP A 457 -10.88 -23.22 5.88
C TRP A 457 -9.89 -22.24 6.52
N ARG A 458 -8.61 -22.60 6.57
CA ARG A 458 -7.56 -21.71 7.07
C ARG A 458 -7.38 -20.52 6.14
N PHE A 459 -7.35 -20.75 4.83
CA PHE A 459 -7.27 -19.69 3.83
C PHE A 459 -8.49 -18.76 3.86
N LEU A 460 -9.71 -19.29 3.95
CA LEU A 460 -10.91 -18.47 4.09
C LEU A 460 -10.89 -17.64 5.37
N ARG A 461 -10.39 -18.20 6.48
CA ARG A 461 -10.22 -17.47 7.74
C ARG A 461 -9.17 -16.36 7.62
N ALA A 462 -8.05 -16.63 6.94
CA ALA A 462 -7.02 -15.62 6.65
C ALA A 462 -7.59 -14.51 5.76
N CYS A 463 -8.32 -14.83 4.71
CA CYS A 463 -9.02 -13.87 3.87
C CYS A 463 -10.00 -13.00 4.65
N TRP A 464 -10.82 -13.61 5.52
CA TRP A 464 -11.74 -12.89 6.40
C TRP A 464 -11.00 -11.95 7.35
N HIS A 465 -9.89 -12.40 7.94
CA HIS A 465 -9.05 -11.58 8.80
C HIS A 465 -8.46 -10.41 8.02
N GLY A 466 -7.84 -10.66 6.86
CA GLY A 466 -7.27 -9.63 5.99
C GLY A 466 -8.32 -8.60 5.55
N TRP A 467 -9.51 -9.05 5.14
CA TRP A 467 -10.61 -8.16 4.79
C TRP A 467 -11.01 -7.23 5.94
N ARG A 468 -11.11 -7.76 7.17
CA ARG A 468 -11.39 -6.94 8.36
C ARG A 468 -10.27 -5.95 8.68
N VAL A 469 -9.02 -6.41 8.61
CA VAL A 469 -7.84 -5.60 8.93
C VAL A 469 -7.69 -4.44 7.94
N LEU A 470 -7.90 -4.69 6.65
CA LEU A 470 -7.74 -3.66 5.61
C LEU A 470 -8.86 -2.60 5.62
N ARG A 471 -10.00 -2.89 6.24
CA ARG A 471 -11.15 -1.96 6.33
C ARG A 471 -11.25 -1.19 7.65
N ARG A 472 -10.41 -1.51 8.64
CA ARG A 472 -10.34 -0.72 9.87
C ARG A 472 -9.53 0.53 9.63
N PRO A 473 -9.88 1.66 10.26
CA PRO A 473 -9.00 2.83 10.32
C PRO A 473 -7.61 2.41 10.81
N ILE A 474 -6.59 3.09 10.31
CA ILE A 474 -5.22 2.86 10.77
C ILE A 474 -5.07 3.62 12.09
N GLU A 475 -4.93 2.90 13.21
CA GLU A 475 -4.72 3.49 14.52
C GLU A 475 -3.24 3.85 14.72
N ARG A 476 -2.94 4.83 15.62
CA ARG A 476 -1.55 5.22 15.96
C ARG A 476 -0.69 4.03 16.40
N ALA A 477 -1.29 3.06 17.08
CA ALA A 477 -0.61 1.83 17.49
C ALA A 477 -0.23 0.92 16.32
N ASP A 478 -0.86 1.08 15.16
CA ASP A 478 -0.56 0.31 13.95
C ASP A 478 0.61 0.89 13.15
N VAL A 479 1.00 2.14 13.42
CA VAL A 479 2.03 2.86 12.66
C VAL A 479 3.15 3.26 13.61
N GLN A 480 4.26 2.58 13.50
CA GLN A 480 5.48 3.02 14.17
C GLN A 480 6.02 4.28 13.45
N PRO A 481 6.48 5.31 14.19
CA PRO A 481 6.90 6.58 13.60
C PRO A 481 8.02 6.37 12.59
N ALA A 482 7.91 7.05 11.44
CA ALA A 482 8.88 7.00 10.35
C ALA A 482 10.28 7.53 10.73
N ALA A 483 10.39 8.24 11.86
CA ALA A 483 11.59 8.94 12.33
C ALA A 483 12.36 8.21 13.45
N ALA A 484 11.82 7.16 14.06
CA ALA A 484 12.62 6.36 14.97
C ALA A 484 13.69 5.63 14.18
N ASP A 485 14.94 5.73 14.63
CA ASP A 485 16.06 5.00 14.02
C ASP A 485 15.63 3.53 13.94
N TRP A 486 15.48 3.02 12.72
CA TRP A 486 15.04 1.63 12.48
C TRP A 486 15.92 0.60 13.20
N ARG A 487 17.13 0.99 13.68
CA ARG A 487 18.01 0.21 14.53
C ARG A 487 17.42 0.01 15.92
N GLU A 488 16.70 0.99 16.46
CA GLU A 488 16.01 0.88 17.75
C GLU A 488 14.69 0.09 17.62
N LEU A 489 13.98 0.22 16.50
CA LEU A 489 12.74 -0.52 16.22
C LEU A 489 12.97 -2.02 15.97
N GLY A 490 14.13 -2.39 15.43
CA GLY A 490 14.55 -3.79 15.33
C GLY A 490 14.64 -4.47 16.72
N ASN A 491 15.04 -3.71 17.75
CA ASN A 491 15.13 -4.20 19.13
C ASN A 491 13.74 -4.37 19.80
N SER A 492 12.75 -3.54 19.50
CA SER A 492 11.41 -3.65 20.09
C SER A 492 10.56 -4.79 19.50
N ARG A 493 10.78 -5.17 18.22
CA ARG A 493 10.12 -6.33 17.61
C ARG A 493 10.73 -7.68 18.00
N GLN A 494 11.95 -7.68 18.51
CA GLN A 494 12.53 -8.88 19.13
C GLN A 494 11.75 -9.33 20.38
N GLN A 495 10.91 -8.46 20.96
CA GLN A 495 10.07 -8.81 22.10
C GLN A 495 8.86 -9.70 21.76
N GLY A 496 8.53 -9.89 20.47
CA GLY A 496 7.43 -10.78 20.05
C GLY A 496 7.84 -12.22 19.77
N VAL A 497 9.14 -12.47 19.60
CA VAL A 497 9.78 -13.81 19.68
C VAL A 497 10.59 -13.79 20.97
N ALA A 498 10.22 -14.59 21.95
CA ALA A 498 10.95 -14.63 23.20
C ALA A 498 12.43 -14.87 22.88
N ARG A 499 13.33 -13.97 23.34
CA ARG A 499 14.78 -14.04 23.07
C ARG A 499 15.39 -15.37 23.52
N GLU A 500 14.72 -16.04 24.45
CA GLU A 500 15.09 -17.34 25.01
C GLU A 500 14.97 -18.51 24.03
N ASP A 501 14.16 -18.35 22.96
CA ASP A 501 13.85 -19.42 22.00
C ASP A 501 14.72 -19.38 20.72
N VAL A 502 15.51 -18.31 20.50
CA VAL A 502 16.36 -18.15 19.30
C VAL A 502 17.84 -18.17 19.72
N TRP A 503 18.60 -19.09 19.15
CA TRP A 503 20.06 -19.09 19.30
C TRP A 503 20.76 -18.56 18.04
N VAL A 504 21.96 -18.00 18.24
CA VAL A 504 22.82 -17.48 17.17
C VAL A 504 24.16 -18.24 17.26
N ASP A 505 24.70 -18.62 16.11
CA ASP A 505 25.98 -19.36 16.05
C ASP A 505 27.12 -18.60 16.78
N GLY A 506 27.77 -19.26 17.74
CA GLY A 506 28.84 -18.68 18.56
C GLY A 506 28.43 -18.01 19.89
N GLN A 507 27.15 -17.99 20.26
CA GLN A 507 26.67 -17.54 21.58
C GLN A 507 25.70 -18.58 22.16
N ARG A 508 26.14 -19.30 23.17
CA ARG A 508 25.34 -19.92 24.23
C ARG A 508 25.53 -19.17 25.50
#